data_e384b721082811e384d190a8b7f2b104
#
_entry.id   e384b721082811e384d190a8b7f2b104
#
_cell.length_a   1.000
_cell.length_b   1.000
_cell.length_c   1.000
_cell.angle_alpha   90.00
_cell.angle_beta   90.00
_cell.angle_gamma   90.00
#
_symmetry.space_group_name_H-M   'P 1'
#
loop_
_entity.id
_entity.type
_entity.pdbx_description
1 polymer ?
#
loop_
_entity_poly.entity_id
_entity_poly.type
_entity_poly.pdbx_seq_one_letter_code
_entity_poly.pdbx_strand_id
1 'polypeptide(L)'
;PIRLLIKVLKGNLFFSEQIAVSLKDEIQLVKEYLQLRLLGNPDRIRIIWELPPEIPDAWKIPSMSVQIPVENAVKYAFDPENEEACIHIRIIEKQGSLFIAIEDNGIGLTADMQNRQEKQGTGYGLKILRQTIDILNSRNKNKMNFIIQDRNLLEPGGHGTLVSLVVPLDYTFDL
;
A
#
# COMPACT_ATOMS: atom_id res chain seq x y z
N PRO A 1 -15.76 -18.46 1.63
CA PRO A 1 -14.85 -17.80 2.58
C PRO A 1 -13.51 -18.55 2.71
N ILE A 2 -13.51 -19.87 3.00
CA ILE A 2 -12.27 -20.63 3.23
C ILE A 2 -11.32 -20.63 2.02
N ARG A 3 -11.84 -20.80 0.80
CA ARG A 3 -11.01 -20.77 -0.43
C ARG A 3 -10.34 -19.41 -0.63
N LEU A 4 -11.05 -18.31 -0.36
CA LEU A 4 -10.51 -16.96 -0.44
C LEU A 4 -9.42 -16.74 0.61
N LEU A 5 -9.64 -17.19 1.85
CA LEU A 5 -8.64 -17.13 2.92
C LEU A 5 -7.36 -17.88 2.53
N ILE A 6 -7.48 -19.12 2.02
CA ILE A 6 -6.34 -19.90 1.56
C ILE A 6 -5.59 -19.19 0.44
N LYS A 7 -6.31 -18.56 -0.49
CA LYS A 7 -5.72 -17.82 -1.61
C LYS A 7 -4.92 -16.60 -1.15
N VAL A 8 -5.48 -15.81 -0.24
CA VAL A 8 -4.80 -14.66 0.37
C VAL A 8 -3.57 -15.10 1.15
N LEU A 9 -3.66 -16.15 1.97
CA LEU A 9 -2.51 -16.65 2.75
C LEU A 9 -1.38 -17.16 1.85
N LYS A 10 -1.70 -17.90 0.79
CA LYS A 10 -0.70 -18.35 -0.19
C LYS A 10 -0.07 -17.21 -0.95
N GLY A 11 -0.86 -16.22 -1.35
CA GLY A 11 -0.36 -15.02 -2.02
C GLY A 11 0.59 -14.22 -1.12
N ASN A 12 0.20 -13.99 0.13
CA ASN A 12 1.05 -13.30 1.10
C ASN A 12 2.37 -14.03 1.33
N LEU A 13 2.35 -15.35 1.48
CA LEU A 13 3.56 -16.13 1.65
C LEU A 13 4.47 -16.03 0.42
N PHE A 14 3.90 -16.21 -0.77
CA PHE A 14 4.65 -16.10 -2.04
C PHE A 14 5.27 -14.71 -2.20
N PHE A 15 4.52 -13.64 -1.95
CA PHE A 15 5.01 -12.27 -2.13
C PHE A 15 6.05 -11.88 -1.08
N SER A 16 5.97 -12.44 0.14
CA SER A 16 6.97 -12.18 1.18
C SER A 16 8.36 -12.76 0.85
N GLU A 17 8.42 -13.74 -0.05
CA GLU A 17 9.66 -14.35 -0.54
C GLU A 17 10.21 -13.67 -1.81
N GLN A 18 9.44 -12.75 -2.42
CA GLN A 18 9.85 -12.05 -3.63
C GLN A 18 10.32 -10.63 -3.31
N ILE A 19 11.36 -10.17 -4.00
CA ILE A 19 11.84 -8.78 -3.91
C ILE A 19 10.92 -7.85 -4.69
N ALA A 20 10.51 -8.28 -5.87
CA ALA A 20 9.60 -7.56 -6.75
C ALA A 20 8.58 -8.51 -7.36
N VAL A 21 7.41 -7.97 -7.63
CA VAL A 21 6.28 -8.68 -8.21
C VAL A 21 5.65 -7.86 -9.33
N SER A 22 4.83 -8.50 -10.16
CA SER A 22 3.99 -7.79 -11.12
C SER A 22 2.99 -6.90 -10.37
N LEU A 23 2.86 -5.64 -10.79
CA LEU A 23 1.85 -4.72 -10.26
C LEU A 23 0.45 -5.32 -10.36
N LYS A 24 0.14 -5.98 -11.47
CA LYS A 24 -1.15 -6.63 -11.73
C LYS A 24 -1.46 -7.71 -10.69
N ASP A 25 -0.48 -8.55 -10.36
CA ASP A 25 -0.66 -9.63 -9.37
C ASP A 25 -0.84 -9.07 -7.97
N GLU A 26 -0.09 -8.02 -7.60
CA GLU A 26 -0.24 -7.40 -6.29
C GLU A 26 -1.60 -6.69 -6.15
N ILE A 27 -2.07 -5.98 -7.17
CA ILE A 27 -3.41 -5.39 -7.18
C ILE A 27 -4.49 -6.47 -7.02
N GLN A 28 -4.34 -7.61 -7.70
CA GLN A 28 -5.28 -8.72 -7.55
C GLN A 28 -5.30 -9.26 -6.11
N LEU A 29 -4.12 -9.45 -5.52
CA LEU A 29 -4.02 -9.90 -4.12
C LEU A 29 -4.64 -8.91 -3.14
N VAL A 30 -4.41 -7.60 -3.33
CA VAL A 30 -5.01 -6.55 -2.51
C VAL A 30 -6.54 -6.56 -2.61
N LYS A 31 -7.10 -6.73 -3.81
CA LYS A 31 -8.56 -6.86 -4.01
C LYS A 31 -9.13 -8.06 -3.24
N GLU A 32 -8.46 -9.19 -3.30
CA GLU A 32 -8.86 -10.40 -2.58
C GLU A 32 -8.76 -10.24 -1.06
N TYR A 33 -7.69 -9.59 -0.59
CA TYR A 33 -7.53 -9.23 0.82
C TYR A 33 -8.69 -8.33 1.31
N LEU A 34 -9.01 -7.26 0.58
CA LEU A 34 -10.09 -6.36 0.92
C LEU A 34 -11.45 -7.06 0.91
N GLN A 35 -11.71 -7.90 -0.08
CA GLN A 35 -12.92 -8.72 -0.12
C GLN A 35 -13.05 -9.62 1.11
N LEU A 36 -11.94 -10.22 1.56
CA LEU A 36 -11.92 -11.05 2.75
C LEU A 36 -12.15 -10.22 4.03
N ARG A 37 -11.50 -9.07 4.14
CA ARG A 37 -11.57 -8.20 5.34
C ARG A 37 -12.92 -7.53 5.54
N LEU A 38 -13.60 -7.21 4.44
CA LEU A 38 -14.91 -6.57 4.44
C LEU A 38 -16.08 -7.58 4.37
N LEU A 39 -15.79 -8.89 4.44
CA LEU A 39 -16.80 -9.93 4.54
C LEU A 39 -17.69 -9.70 5.77
N GLY A 40 -19.00 -9.57 5.54
CA GLY A 40 -19.97 -9.31 6.60
C GLY A 40 -20.30 -7.84 6.85
N ASN A 41 -19.44 -6.91 6.46
CA ASN A 41 -19.74 -5.48 6.45
C ASN A 41 -19.00 -4.79 5.29
N PRO A 42 -19.48 -4.94 4.04
CA PRO A 42 -18.82 -4.44 2.85
C PRO A 42 -18.78 -2.91 2.79
N ASP A 43 -19.73 -2.24 3.42
CA ASP A 43 -19.87 -0.78 3.39
C ASP A 43 -19.08 -0.08 4.50
N ARG A 44 -18.38 -0.84 5.37
CA ARG A 44 -17.62 -0.28 6.49
C ARG A 44 -16.51 0.67 6.04
N ILE A 45 -15.86 0.36 4.91
CA ILE A 45 -14.79 1.19 4.34
C ILE A 45 -15.05 1.28 2.85
N ARG A 46 -15.24 2.48 2.34
CA ARG A 46 -15.35 2.73 0.90
C ARG A 46 -13.97 2.62 0.25
N ILE A 47 -13.84 1.72 -0.71
CA ILE A 47 -12.60 1.56 -1.48
C ILE A 47 -12.76 2.20 -2.85
N ILE A 48 -11.92 3.18 -3.15
CA ILE A 48 -11.88 3.85 -4.45
C ILE A 48 -10.63 3.38 -5.19
N TRP A 49 -10.82 2.85 -6.39
CA TRP A 49 -9.75 2.43 -7.28
C TRP A 49 -9.66 3.38 -8.47
N GLU A 50 -8.50 4.00 -8.63
CA GLU A 50 -8.14 4.78 -9.81
C GLU A 50 -6.93 4.11 -10.46
N LEU A 51 -7.20 3.25 -11.44
CA LEU A 51 -6.21 2.41 -12.09
C LEU A 51 -6.16 2.75 -13.59
N PRO A 52 -5.01 2.56 -14.25
CA PRO A 52 -4.94 2.65 -15.70
C PRO A 52 -5.86 1.60 -16.34
N PRO A 53 -6.38 1.86 -17.56
CA PRO A 53 -7.29 0.94 -18.25
C PRO A 53 -6.69 -0.46 -18.44
N GLU A 54 -5.37 -0.52 -18.60
CA GLU A 54 -4.60 -1.74 -18.74
C GLU A 54 -3.33 -1.66 -17.89
N ILE A 55 -3.00 -2.75 -17.19
CA ILE A 55 -1.77 -2.91 -16.43
C ILE A 55 -0.92 -3.97 -17.10
N PRO A 56 0.17 -3.57 -17.79
CA PRO A 56 1.07 -4.51 -18.44
C PRO A 56 1.73 -5.46 -17.44
N ASP A 57 1.90 -6.72 -17.82
CA ASP A 57 2.56 -7.73 -16.96
C ASP A 57 4.04 -7.38 -16.69
N ALA A 58 4.65 -6.56 -17.55
CA ALA A 58 6.03 -6.09 -17.41
C ALA A 58 6.20 -5.04 -16.28
N TRP A 59 5.14 -4.41 -15.81
CA TRP A 59 5.24 -3.43 -14.74
C TRP A 59 5.49 -4.13 -13.41
N LYS A 60 6.68 -3.93 -12.87
CA LYS A 60 7.10 -4.50 -11.60
C LYS A 60 7.23 -3.43 -10.53
N ILE A 61 6.94 -3.82 -9.32
CA ILE A 61 7.05 -2.99 -8.11
C ILE A 61 7.71 -3.80 -6.98
N PRO A 62 8.27 -3.16 -5.96
CA PRO A 62 8.69 -3.87 -4.75
C PRO A 62 7.51 -4.66 -4.17
N SER A 63 7.77 -5.91 -3.80
CA SER A 63 6.73 -6.76 -3.24
C SER A 63 6.09 -6.13 -2.00
N MET A 64 4.78 -6.27 -1.85
CA MET A 64 3.98 -5.77 -0.72
C MET A 64 3.88 -4.24 -0.65
N SER A 65 4.31 -3.51 -1.69
CA SER A 65 4.35 -2.03 -1.66
C SER A 65 2.97 -1.36 -1.72
N VAL A 66 1.96 -2.05 -2.23
CA VAL A 66 0.55 -1.63 -2.18
C VAL A 66 -0.17 -2.30 -1.01
N GLN A 67 0.09 -3.58 -0.77
CA GLN A 67 -0.62 -4.35 0.25
C GLN A 67 -0.36 -3.83 1.66
N ILE A 68 0.90 -3.58 2.04
CA ILE A 68 1.24 -3.12 3.39
C ILE A 68 0.55 -1.79 3.74
N PRO A 69 0.58 -0.74 2.90
CA PRO A 69 -0.17 0.48 3.15
C PRO A 69 -1.68 0.27 3.29
N VAL A 70 -2.28 -0.55 2.40
CA VAL A 70 -3.72 -0.86 2.46
C VAL A 70 -4.07 -1.62 3.73
N GLU A 71 -3.27 -2.61 4.13
CA GLU A 71 -3.46 -3.33 5.40
C GLU A 71 -3.40 -2.39 6.61
N ASN A 72 -2.44 -1.46 6.61
CA ASN A 72 -2.32 -0.48 7.68
C ASN A 72 -3.56 0.43 7.75
N ALA A 73 -4.03 0.94 6.62
CA ALA A 73 -5.24 1.74 6.56
C ALA A 73 -6.45 0.96 7.10
N VAL A 74 -6.67 -0.27 6.63
CA VAL A 74 -7.80 -1.11 7.09
C VAL A 74 -7.77 -1.40 8.60
N LYS A 75 -6.57 -1.60 9.15
CA LYS A 75 -6.41 -2.01 10.55
C LYS A 75 -6.42 -0.85 11.53
N TYR A 76 -5.89 0.31 11.14
CA TYR A 76 -5.49 1.35 12.10
C TYR A 76 -5.99 2.75 11.77
N ALA A 77 -6.38 3.02 10.53
CA ALA A 77 -6.74 4.38 10.13
C ALA A 77 -8.11 4.81 10.69
N PHE A 78 -9.02 3.87 10.94
CA PHE A 78 -10.41 4.20 11.19
C PHE A 78 -10.88 3.80 12.59
N ASP A 79 -11.53 4.76 13.26
CA ASP A 79 -12.37 4.48 14.41
C ASP A 79 -13.52 3.55 13.97
N PRO A 80 -13.93 2.56 14.80
CA PRO A 80 -15.09 1.71 14.52
C PRO A 80 -16.39 2.48 14.23
N GLU A 81 -16.51 3.70 14.75
CA GLU A 81 -17.69 4.57 14.58
C GLU A 81 -17.58 5.50 13.35
N ASN A 82 -16.48 5.46 12.60
CA ASN A 82 -16.33 6.29 11.39
C ASN A 82 -17.17 5.73 10.24
N GLU A 83 -18.32 6.35 9.99
CA GLU A 83 -19.25 5.98 8.90
C GLU A 83 -18.75 6.41 7.51
N GLU A 84 -17.78 7.32 7.43
CA GLU A 84 -17.23 7.86 6.17
C GLU A 84 -15.85 7.31 5.84
N ALA A 85 -15.44 6.21 6.45
CA ALA A 85 -14.14 5.60 6.22
C ALA A 85 -13.90 5.32 4.73
N CYS A 86 -12.79 5.82 4.20
CA CYS A 86 -12.44 5.71 2.78
C CYS A 86 -10.95 5.45 2.58
N ILE A 87 -10.64 4.54 1.67
CA ILE A 87 -9.28 4.31 1.16
C ILE A 87 -9.30 4.54 -0.34
N HIS A 88 -8.46 5.45 -0.83
CA HIS A 88 -8.28 5.72 -2.25
C HIS A 88 -6.94 5.17 -2.72
N ILE A 89 -6.97 4.24 -3.67
CA ILE A 89 -5.80 3.61 -4.28
C ILE A 89 -5.70 4.11 -5.70
N ARG A 90 -4.70 4.93 -5.96
CA ARG A 90 -4.45 5.56 -7.27
C ARG A 90 -3.15 5.04 -7.85
N ILE A 91 -3.20 4.60 -9.09
CA ILE A 91 -2.02 4.20 -9.86
C ILE A 91 -2.12 4.84 -11.23
N ILE A 92 -1.10 5.61 -11.58
CA ILE A 92 -0.98 6.24 -12.90
C ILE A 92 0.42 6.02 -13.46
N GLU A 93 0.52 5.82 -14.76
CA GLU A 93 1.80 5.90 -15.49
C GLU A 93 1.93 7.30 -16.08
N LYS A 94 3.06 7.93 -15.85
CA LYS A 94 3.38 9.24 -16.42
C LYS A 94 4.89 9.38 -16.61
N GLN A 95 5.29 9.79 -17.82
CA GLN A 95 6.69 10.10 -18.13
C GLN A 95 7.68 8.96 -17.81
N GLY A 96 7.29 7.71 -18.07
CA GLY A 96 8.12 6.53 -17.83
C GLY A 96 8.26 6.13 -16.35
N SER A 97 7.33 6.56 -15.51
CA SER A 97 7.29 6.18 -14.11
C SER A 97 5.88 5.81 -13.67
N LEU A 98 5.78 4.84 -12.76
CA LEU A 98 4.54 4.50 -12.06
C LEU A 98 4.45 5.37 -10.82
N PHE A 99 3.33 6.08 -10.68
CA PHE A 99 2.96 6.82 -9.47
C PHE A 99 1.87 6.04 -8.76
N ILE A 100 2.18 5.55 -7.57
CA ILE A 100 1.30 4.76 -6.72
C ILE A 100 1.02 5.60 -5.47
N ALA A 101 -0.24 5.86 -5.18
CA ALA A 101 -0.68 6.57 -3.99
C ALA A 101 -1.79 5.80 -3.29
N ILE A 102 -1.63 5.58 -2.00
CA ILE A 102 -2.65 5.01 -1.12
C ILE A 102 -2.97 6.07 -0.07
N GLU A 103 -4.18 6.57 -0.12
CA GLU A 103 -4.68 7.62 0.77
C GLU A 103 -5.82 7.05 1.63
N ASP A 104 -5.78 7.32 2.92
CA ASP A 104 -6.93 7.12 3.81
C ASP A 104 -7.41 8.47 4.38
N ASN A 105 -8.65 8.53 4.82
CA ASN A 105 -9.22 9.67 5.52
C ASN A 105 -9.37 9.41 7.03
N GLY A 106 -8.49 8.59 7.57
CA GLY A 106 -8.51 8.20 8.98
C GLY A 106 -7.89 9.25 9.90
N ILE A 107 -7.42 8.80 11.05
CA ILE A 107 -6.90 9.65 12.11
C ILE A 107 -5.51 10.26 11.84
N GLY A 108 -4.83 9.80 10.76
CA GLY A 108 -3.48 10.26 10.40
C GLY A 108 -2.37 9.70 11.28
N LEU A 109 -1.16 10.22 11.07
CA LEU A 109 0.05 9.82 11.77
C LEU A 109 0.36 10.82 12.88
N THR A 110 -0.10 10.59 14.11
CA THR A 110 0.39 11.36 15.25
C THR A 110 1.69 10.76 15.80
N ALA A 111 2.53 11.58 16.45
CA ALA A 111 3.77 11.10 17.07
C ALA A 111 3.52 9.96 18.08
N ASP A 112 2.42 10.03 18.83
CA ASP A 112 1.99 8.98 19.74
C ASP A 112 1.58 7.69 19.04
N MET A 113 1.04 7.78 17.83
CA MET A 113 0.66 6.62 17.05
C MET A 113 1.84 5.96 16.36
N GLN A 114 2.83 6.73 15.92
CA GLN A 114 4.09 6.16 15.46
C GLN A 114 4.73 5.31 16.56
N ASN A 115 4.73 5.81 17.80
CA ASN A 115 5.23 5.07 18.96
C ASN A 115 4.37 3.86 19.34
N ARG A 116 3.04 3.94 19.21
CA ARG A 116 2.11 2.82 19.47
C ARG A 116 2.18 1.76 18.36
N GLN A 117 2.29 2.20 17.11
CA GLN A 117 2.46 1.30 15.97
C GLN A 117 3.75 0.50 16.09
N GLU A 118 4.85 1.12 16.50
CA GLU A 118 6.10 0.41 16.79
C GLU A 118 5.96 -0.63 17.90
N LYS A 119 5.22 -0.30 18.98
CA LYS A 119 5.00 -1.21 20.11
C LYS A 119 4.05 -2.38 19.80
N GLN A 120 3.10 -2.19 18.87
CA GLN A 120 2.11 -3.22 18.50
C GLN A 120 2.48 -4.00 17.22
N GLY A 121 3.69 -3.80 16.69
CA GLY A 121 4.17 -4.51 15.49
C GLY A 121 3.64 -3.97 14.16
N THR A 122 2.92 -2.82 14.15
CA THR A 122 2.21 -2.30 12.97
C THR A 122 3.05 -1.35 12.13
N GLY A 123 4.05 -0.70 12.70
CA GLY A 123 5.04 0.12 11.97
C GLY A 123 6.11 -0.69 11.23
N TYR A 124 6.26 -1.97 11.56
CA TYR A 124 7.32 -2.81 10.99
C TYR A 124 7.17 -3.02 9.48
N GLY A 125 5.96 -3.21 8.98
CA GLY A 125 5.73 -3.44 7.54
C GLY A 125 6.23 -2.27 6.69
N LEU A 126 5.82 -1.05 7.00
CA LEU A 126 6.25 0.16 6.29
C LEU A 126 7.76 0.43 6.48
N LYS A 127 8.31 0.14 7.66
CA LYS A 127 9.75 0.26 7.94
C LYS A 127 10.56 -0.72 7.10
N ILE A 128 10.15 -1.99 7.05
CA ILE A 128 10.79 -3.03 6.23
C ILE A 128 10.70 -2.64 4.75
N LEU A 129 9.54 -2.21 4.27
CA LEU A 129 9.36 -1.76 2.90
C LEU A 129 10.31 -0.60 2.55
N ARG A 130 10.44 0.40 3.43
CA ARG A 130 11.40 1.50 3.26
C ARG A 130 12.84 0.99 3.17
N GLN A 131 13.25 0.13 4.10
CA GLN A 131 14.59 -0.45 4.10
C GLN A 131 14.88 -1.25 2.81
N THR A 132 13.90 -2.02 2.35
CA THR A 132 14.00 -2.77 1.08
C THR A 132 14.20 -1.82 -0.10
N ILE A 133 13.40 -0.74 -0.18
CA ILE A 133 13.52 0.27 -1.23
C ILE A 133 14.88 0.97 -1.16
N ASP A 134 15.38 1.30 0.03
CA ASP A 134 16.69 1.94 0.21
C ASP A 134 17.83 1.03 -0.28
N ILE A 135 17.78 -0.27 0.03
CA ILE A 135 18.73 -1.27 -0.45
C ILE A 135 18.69 -1.37 -1.99
N LEU A 136 17.49 -1.51 -2.56
CA LEU A 136 17.32 -1.57 -4.00
C LEU A 136 17.82 -0.29 -4.69
N ASN A 137 17.52 0.86 -4.11
CA ASN A 137 17.99 2.16 -4.60
C ASN A 137 19.51 2.28 -4.56
N SER A 138 20.19 1.64 -3.61
CA SER A 138 21.66 1.72 -3.55
C SER A 138 22.33 1.15 -4.81
N ARG A 139 21.66 0.27 -5.53
CA ARG A 139 22.17 -0.45 -6.71
C ARG A 139 21.64 0.08 -8.05
N ASN A 140 20.65 0.95 -8.03
CA ASN A 140 20.05 1.51 -9.24
C ASN A 140 20.51 2.95 -9.49
N LYS A 141 20.65 3.31 -10.78
CA LYS A 141 20.91 4.69 -11.20
C LYS A 141 19.66 5.56 -10.99
N ASN A 142 18.53 5.13 -11.52
CA ASN A 142 17.25 5.75 -11.31
C ASN A 142 16.67 5.24 -9.98
N LYS A 143 16.19 6.16 -9.14
CA LYS A 143 15.75 5.83 -7.79
C LYS A 143 14.23 5.79 -7.70
N MET A 144 13.71 4.84 -6.95
CA MET A 144 12.34 4.92 -6.45
C MET A 144 12.26 6.00 -5.37
N ASN A 145 11.11 6.67 -5.28
CA ASN A 145 10.80 7.59 -4.20
C ASN A 145 9.64 7.05 -3.37
N PHE A 146 9.86 6.83 -2.07
CA PHE A 146 8.87 6.32 -1.14
C PHE A 146 8.65 7.29 0.01
N ILE A 147 7.43 7.80 0.13
CA ILE A 147 7.07 8.84 1.09
C ILE A 147 5.82 8.41 1.87
N ILE A 148 5.83 8.66 3.18
CA ILE A 148 4.70 8.50 4.07
C ILE A 148 4.45 9.86 4.71
N GLN A 149 3.22 10.38 4.57
CA GLN A 149 2.86 11.73 5.02
C GLN A 149 1.55 11.69 5.80
N ASP A 150 1.49 12.52 6.84
CA ASP A 150 0.24 12.83 7.53
C ASP A 150 -0.50 13.89 6.71
N ARG A 151 -1.71 13.58 6.24
CA ARG A 151 -2.52 14.50 5.45
C ARG A 151 -3.01 15.69 6.25
N ASN A 152 -3.08 15.59 7.57
CA ASN A 152 -3.38 16.73 8.45
C ASN A 152 -2.34 17.86 8.31
N LEU A 153 -1.12 17.53 7.85
CA LEU A 153 -0.03 18.50 7.67
C LEU A 153 0.09 19.01 6.23
N LEU A 154 -0.58 18.37 5.26
CA LEU A 154 -0.46 18.71 3.84
C LEU A 154 -1.44 19.79 3.40
N GLU A 155 -2.64 19.77 3.95
CA GLU A 155 -3.71 20.67 3.56
C GLU A 155 -4.60 21.03 4.76
N PRO A 156 -5.10 22.27 4.85
CA PRO A 156 -6.04 22.66 5.88
C PRO A 156 -7.31 21.80 5.81
N GLY A 157 -7.63 21.10 6.91
CA GLY A 157 -8.78 20.19 6.97
C GLY A 157 -8.54 18.81 6.34
N GLY A 158 -7.32 18.51 5.90
CA GLY A 158 -6.92 17.17 5.49
C GLY A 158 -6.94 16.19 6.68
N HIS A 159 -7.38 14.97 6.45
CA HIS A 159 -7.36 13.90 7.45
C HIS A 159 -6.79 12.62 6.87
N GLY A 160 -6.04 11.87 7.69
CA GLY A 160 -5.54 10.55 7.35
C GLY A 160 -4.09 10.53 6.90
N THR A 161 -3.74 9.46 6.20
CA THR A 161 -2.36 9.17 5.77
C THR A 161 -2.28 9.08 4.26
N LEU A 162 -1.18 9.57 3.69
CA LEU A 162 -0.77 9.34 2.32
C LEU A 162 0.51 8.51 2.30
N VAL A 163 0.46 7.36 1.65
CA VAL A 163 1.65 6.58 1.27
C VAL A 163 1.81 6.67 -0.23
N SER A 164 2.95 7.19 -0.69
CA SER A 164 3.25 7.31 -2.11
C SER A 164 4.56 6.62 -2.48
N LEU A 165 4.56 5.96 -3.64
CA LEU A 165 5.71 5.32 -4.24
C LEU A 165 5.78 5.69 -5.72
N VAL A 166 6.95 6.18 -6.15
CA VAL A 166 7.25 6.40 -7.56
C VAL A 166 8.29 5.37 -7.99
N VAL A 167 7.97 4.60 -9.03
CA VAL A 167 8.83 3.55 -9.58
C VAL A 167 9.13 3.87 -11.05
N PRO A 168 10.41 4.16 -11.41
CA PRO A 168 10.79 4.26 -12.82
C PRO A 168 10.54 2.94 -13.57
N LEU A 169 9.98 2.99 -14.78
CA LEU A 169 9.68 1.78 -15.56
C LEU A 169 10.95 1.03 -16.02
N ASP A 170 12.08 1.71 -16.08
CA ASP A 170 13.40 1.15 -16.38
C ASP A 170 14.16 0.67 -15.13
N TYR A 171 13.48 0.64 -13.97
CA TYR A 171 14.08 0.18 -12.72
C TYR A 171 14.39 -1.32 -12.78
N THR A 172 15.59 -1.72 -12.32
CA THR A 172 15.98 -3.13 -12.24
C THR A 172 15.92 -3.62 -10.80
N PHE A 173 15.27 -4.78 -10.60
CA PHE A 173 15.10 -5.40 -9.29
C PHE A 173 16.11 -6.53 -9.03
N ASP A 174 17.15 -6.64 -9.86
CA ASP A 174 18.22 -7.60 -9.67
C ASP A 174 19.09 -7.20 -8.48
N LEU A 175 19.41 -8.16 -7.60
CA LEU A 175 20.25 -7.99 -6.40
C LEU A 175 21.71 -8.38 -6.65
#